data_078f2320a5ebe9aa18133c4bb05d3968
#
_entry.id   078f2320a5ebe9aa18133c4bb05d3968
#
_cell.length_a   1.000
_cell.length_b   1.000
_cell.length_c   1.000
_cell.angle_alpha   90.00
_cell.angle_beta   90.00
_cell.angle_gamma   90.00
#
_symmetry.space_group_name_H-M   'P 1'
#
loop_
_entity.id
_entity.type
_entity.pdbx_description
1 polymer ?
#
loop_
_entity_poly.entity_id
_entity_poly.type
_entity_poly.pdbx_seq_one_letter_code
_entity_poly.pdbx_strand_id
1 'polypeptide(L)'
;MSDAERGFTLLEMVCVLALIAMMAAVLLPFMPHNTSRSRLQAYALQAATLLKADRNAAIRRGADVATLVDAGTRSIRSGASTDMIRIPDDVRFEALLPQTCNRRAALSTISFFASGMSCGGTIALTRLDAGYEIRVNWLTGRIEIVSRSSANN
;
A
#
# COMPACT_ATOMS: atom_id res chain seq x y z
N MET A 1 -19.14 -8.69 -65.19
CA MET A 1 -18.11 -9.00 -64.19
C MET A 1 -18.85 -9.13 -62.87
N SER A 2 -19.02 -10.38 -62.44
CA SER A 2 -19.80 -10.68 -61.21
C SER A 2 -18.83 -10.69 -60.04
N ASP A 3 -18.87 -9.66 -59.23
CA ASP A 3 -18.18 -9.66 -57.96
C ASP A 3 -18.85 -10.70 -57.05
N ALA A 4 -18.16 -11.82 -56.84
CA ALA A 4 -18.57 -12.83 -55.90
C ALA A 4 -18.43 -12.26 -54.47
N GLU A 5 -19.52 -11.79 -53.90
CA GLU A 5 -19.64 -11.45 -52.50
C GLU A 5 -19.32 -12.72 -51.68
N ARG A 6 -18.12 -12.82 -51.18
CA ARG A 6 -17.72 -13.86 -50.23
C ARG A 6 -18.23 -13.49 -48.84
N GLY A 7 -19.38 -14.04 -48.47
CA GLY A 7 -19.87 -13.94 -47.11
C GLY A 7 -19.02 -14.76 -46.18
N PHE A 8 -18.71 -14.22 -45.00
CA PHE A 8 -18.04 -14.93 -43.94
C PHE A 8 -18.87 -16.13 -43.46
N THR A 9 -18.27 -17.29 -43.39
CA THR A 9 -18.94 -18.48 -42.87
C THR A 9 -18.94 -18.47 -41.35
N LEU A 10 -19.98 -19.03 -40.74
CA LEU A 10 -20.09 -19.16 -39.29
C LEU A 10 -18.90 -19.95 -38.70
N LEU A 11 -18.40 -20.95 -39.43
CA LEU A 11 -17.22 -21.72 -39.09
C LEU A 11 -15.96 -20.85 -39.00
N GLU A 12 -15.78 -19.93 -39.96
CA GLU A 12 -14.62 -19.04 -39.98
C GLU A 12 -14.60 -18.10 -38.76
N MET A 13 -15.77 -17.55 -38.39
CA MET A 13 -15.89 -16.73 -37.19
C MET A 13 -15.57 -17.49 -35.91
N VAL A 14 -16.02 -18.74 -35.79
CA VAL A 14 -15.71 -19.60 -34.64
C VAL A 14 -14.21 -19.91 -34.57
N CYS A 15 -13.57 -20.21 -35.72
CA CYS A 15 -12.11 -20.44 -35.78
C CYS A 15 -11.30 -19.20 -35.37
N VAL A 16 -11.71 -17.99 -35.81
CA VAL A 16 -11.03 -16.75 -35.46
C VAL A 16 -11.17 -16.47 -33.95
N LEU A 17 -12.36 -16.64 -33.39
CA LEU A 17 -12.57 -16.48 -31.95
C LEU A 17 -11.76 -17.48 -31.11
N ALA A 18 -11.66 -18.73 -31.57
CA ALA A 18 -10.85 -19.76 -30.92
C ALA A 18 -9.35 -19.40 -30.93
N LEU A 19 -8.83 -18.89 -32.05
CA LEU A 19 -7.45 -18.44 -32.15
C LEU A 19 -7.16 -17.23 -31.24
N ILE A 20 -8.07 -16.25 -31.20
CA ILE A 20 -7.92 -15.08 -30.32
C ILE A 20 -7.95 -15.53 -28.84
N ALA A 21 -8.85 -16.43 -28.46
CA ALA A 21 -8.92 -16.97 -27.10
C ALA A 21 -7.65 -17.73 -26.71
N MET A 22 -7.08 -18.52 -27.64
CA MET A 22 -5.84 -19.24 -27.44
C MET A 22 -4.65 -18.30 -27.30
N MET A 23 -4.54 -17.23 -28.09
CA MET A 23 -3.53 -16.19 -27.95
C MET A 23 -3.67 -15.45 -26.62
N ALA A 24 -4.89 -15.07 -26.21
CA ALA A 24 -5.14 -14.41 -24.95
C ALA A 24 -4.75 -15.28 -23.76
N ALA A 25 -5.03 -16.59 -23.80
CA ALA A 25 -4.65 -17.53 -22.73
C ALA A 25 -3.14 -17.64 -22.53
N VAL A 26 -2.33 -17.46 -23.57
CA VAL A 26 -0.86 -17.49 -23.50
C VAL A 26 -0.29 -16.17 -23.00
N LEU A 27 -0.90 -15.03 -23.33
CA LEU A 27 -0.39 -13.70 -22.98
C LEU A 27 -0.76 -13.25 -21.56
N LEU A 28 -1.90 -13.68 -21.01
CA LEU A 28 -2.37 -13.31 -19.69
C LEU A 28 -1.42 -13.65 -18.53
N PRO A 29 -0.75 -14.82 -18.48
CA PRO A 29 0.16 -15.15 -17.38
C PRO A 29 1.49 -14.36 -17.37
N PHE A 30 1.82 -13.62 -18.43
CA PHE A 30 3.06 -12.83 -18.50
C PHE A 30 2.94 -11.42 -17.90
N MET A 31 1.78 -11.05 -17.33
CA MET A 31 1.71 -9.77 -16.60
C MET A 31 2.57 -9.85 -15.34
N PRO A 32 3.60 -8.99 -15.21
CA PRO A 32 4.44 -8.99 -14.02
C PRO A 32 3.60 -8.58 -12.81
N HIS A 33 3.43 -9.51 -11.85
CA HIS A 33 2.71 -9.27 -10.60
C HIS A 33 3.55 -8.45 -9.60
N ASN A 34 4.74 -8.05 -10.00
CA ASN A 34 5.68 -7.33 -9.15
C ASN A 34 5.24 -5.89 -8.90
N THR A 35 5.44 -5.42 -7.68
CA THR A 35 5.14 -4.05 -7.28
C THR A 35 6.04 -3.07 -8.05
N SER A 36 5.45 -2.23 -8.89
CA SER A 36 6.17 -1.16 -9.58
C SER A 36 6.50 -0.01 -8.62
N ARG A 37 7.41 0.89 -9.01
CA ARG A 37 7.74 2.08 -8.21
C ARG A 37 6.51 2.94 -7.91
N SER A 38 5.60 3.09 -8.86
CA SER A 38 4.34 3.83 -8.68
C SER A 38 3.39 3.12 -7.70
N ARG A 39 3.33 1.79 -7.72
CA ARG A 39 2.56 1.02 -6.73
C ARG A 39 3.17 1.14 -5.33
N LEU A 40 4.50 1.09 -5.22
CA LEU A 40 5.19 1.30 -3.95
C LEU A 40 4.88 2.68 -3.36
N GLN A 41 4.89 3.72 -4.20
CA GLN A 41 4.48 5.07 -3.80
C GLN A 41 3.01 5.13 -3.37
N ALA A 42 2.13 4.41 -4.06
CA ALA A 42 0.71 4.33 -3.69
C ALA A 42 0.51 3.70 -2.31
N TYR A 43 1.26 2.63 -1.97
CA TYR A 43 1.22 2.05 -0.62
C TYR A 43 1.72 3.02 0.45
N ALA A 44 2.79 3.76 0.19
CA ALA A 44 3.28 4.78 1.12
C ALA A 44 2.24 5.89 1.34
N LEU A 45 1.57 6.33 0.26
CA LEU A 45 0.52 7.33 0.33
C LEU A 45 -0.71 6.82 1.10
N GLN A 46 -1.14 5.57 0.84
CA GLN A 46 -2.24 4.94 1.58
C GLN A 46 -1.93 4.85 3.07
N ALA A 47 -0.72 4.40 3.44
CA ALA A 47 -0.28 4.34 4.84
C ALA A 47 -0.30 5.72 5.51
N ALA A 48 0.23 6.74 4.85
CA ALA A 48 0.20 8.11 5.37
C ALA A 48 -1.23 8.66 5.50
N THR A 49 -2.11 8.33 4.56
CA THR A 49 -3.52 8.75 4.60
C THR A 49 -4.26 8.09 5.77
N LEU A 50 -4.05 6.79 6.00
CA LEU A 50 -4.62 6.08 7.13
C LEU A 50 -4.14 6.67 8.48
N LEU A 51 -2.84 6.93 8.63
CA LEU A 51 -2.29 7.56 9.82
C LEU A 51 -2.86 8.98 10.05
N LYS A 52 -3.04 9.77 8.98
CA LYS A 52 -3.68 11.10 9.07
C LYS A 52 -5.15 11.00 9.48
N ALA A 53 -5.87 9.99 8.97
CA ALA A 53 -7.25 9.73 9.36
C ALA A 53 -7.37 9.38 10.85
N ASP A 54 -6.48 8.51 11.36
CA ASP A 54 -6.45 8.13 12.77
C ASP A 54 -6.10 9.32 13.68
N ARG A 55 -5.10 10.13 13.30
CA ARG A 55 -4.78 11.37 14.00
C ARG A 55 -5.98 12.32 14.07
N ASN A 56 -6.63 12.55 12.95
CA ASN A 56 -7.81 13.41 12.90
C ASN A 56 -8.98 12.83 13.71
N ALA A 57 -9.13 11.50 13.74
CA ALA A 57 -10.12 10.84 14.56
C ALA A 57 -9.83 11.03 16.06
N ALA A 58 -8.56 10.92 16.48
CA ALA A 58 -8.17 11.18 17.87
C ALA A 58 -8.54 12.60 18.32
N ILE A 59 -8.22 13.60 17.49
CA ILE A 59 -8.56 15.00 17.77
C ILE A 59 -10.07 15.21 17.84
N ARG A 60 -10.82 14.72 16.84
CA ARG A 60 -12.29 14.91 16.80
C ARG A 60 -13.04 14.22 17.94
N ARG A 61 -12.56 13.03 18.35
CA ARG A 61 -13.20 12.24 19.42
C ARG A 61 -12.75 12.67 20.81
N GLY A 62 -11.67 13.47 20.91
CA GLY A 62 -11.06 13.80 22.18
C GLY A 62 -10.51 12.57 22.91
N ALA A 63 -10.13 11.53 22.19
CA ALA A 63 -9.68 10.25 22.73
C ALA A 63 -8.50 9.70 21.92
N ASP A 64 -7.65 8.93 22.60
CA ASP A 64 -6.47 8.34 21.98
C ASP A 64 -6.86 7.28 20.92
N VAL A 65 -6.15 7.28 19.80
CA VAL A 65 -6.30 6.31 18.71
C VAL A 65 -4.95 5.68 18.43
N ALA A 66 -4.89 4.36 18.40
CA ALA A 66 -3.66 3.61 18.16
C ALA A 66 -3.74 2.85 16.82
N THR A 67 -2.93 3.25 15.86
CA THR A 67 -2.76 2.52 14.60
C THR A 67 -1.84 1.33 14.83
N LEU A 68 -2.30 0.12 14.54
CA LEU A 68 -1.51 -1.10 14.65
C LEU A 68 -0.64 -1.28 13.40
N VAL A 69 0.66 -1.47 13.61
CA VAL A 69 1.64 -1.73 12.56
C VAL A 69 2.28 -3.08 12.83
N ASP A 70 1.85 -4.10 12.12
CA ASP A 70 2.32 -5.48 12.31
C ASP A 70 3.27 -5.89 11.18
N ALA A 71 4.55 -6.00 11.52
CA ALA A 71 5.57 -6.45 10.58
C ALA A 71 5.44 -7.94 10.23
N GLY A 72 4.93 -8.77 11.15
CA GLY A 72 4.75 -10.21 10.94
C GLY A 72 3.65 -10.52 9.92
N THR A 73 2.49 -9.88 10.06
CA THR A 73 1.37 -10.01 9.11
C THR A 73 1.45 -9.01 7.97
N ARG A 74 2.50 -8.17 7.92
CA ARG A 74 2.75 -7.15 6.89
C ARG A 74 1.55 -6.25 6.68
N SER A 75 0.95 -5.79 7.78
CA SER A 75 -0.28 -5.01 7.75
C SER A 75 -0.22 -3.76 8.61
N ILE A 76 -0.96 -2.74 8.17
CA ILE A 76 -1.21 -1.50 8.90
C ILE A 76 -2.72 -1.40 9.07
N ARG A 77 -3.19 -1.38 10.32
CA ARG A 77 -4.62 -1.33 10.65
C ARG A 77 -4.97 -0.04 11.39
N SER A 78 -6.02 0.62 10.93
CA SER A 78 -6.56 1.79 11.61
C SER A 78 -7.06 1.44 13.02
N GLY A 79 -6.81 2.35 13.96
CA GLY A 79 -7.42 2.31 15.29
C GLY A 79 -8.78 3.01 15.36
N ALA A 80 -9.15 3.79 14.33
CA ALA A 80 -10.38 4.54 14.29
C ALA A 80 -11.47 3.93 13.40
N SER A 81 -11.07 3.08 12.45
CA SER A 81 -11.95 2.43 11.47
C SER A 81 -11.58 0.96 11.28
N THR A 82 -12.28 0.27 10.40
CA THR A 82 -11.96 -1.11 9.98
C THR A 82 -10.95 -1.17 8.85
N ASP A 83 -10.40 -0.03 8.43
CA ASP A 83 -9.46 0.04 7.33
C ASP A 83 -8.15 -0.66 7.65
N MET A 84 -7.68 -1.44 6.70
CA MET A 84 -6.43 -2.18 6.77
C MET A 84 -5.71 -2.15 5.42
N ILE A 85 -4.42 -1.91 5.49
CA ILE A 85 -3.52 -1.97 4.33
C ILE A 85 -2.65 -3.20 4.50
N ARG A 86 -2.59 -4.04 3.48
CA ARG A 86 -1.69 -5.19 3.43
C ARG A 86 -0.56 -4.89 2.45
N ILE A 87 0.68 -5.06 2.90
CA ILE A 87 1.88 -4.80 2.11
C ILE A 87 2.28 -6.10 1.39
N PRO A 88 2.49 -6.08 0.06
CA PRO A 88 2.90 -7.24 -0.71
C PRO A 88 4.24 -7.84 -0.26
N ASP A 89 4.44 -9.15 -0.51
CA ASP A 89 5.62 -9.87 -0.06
C ASP A 89 6.91 -9.45 -0.78
N ASP A 90 6.79 -8.90 -1.99
CA ASP A 90 7.91 -8.39 -2.78
C ASP A 90 8.39 -6.98 -2.36
N VAL A 91 7.72 -6.37 -1.37
CA VAL A 91 8.10 -5.08 -0.75
C VAL A 91 8.71 -5.35 0.62
N ARG A 92 9.91 -4.89 0.88
CA ARG A 92 10.49 -4.91 2.23
C ARG A 92 9.75 -3.92 3.12
N PHE A 93 9.16 -4.43 4.18
CA PHE A 93 8.38 -3.68 5.15
C PHE A 93 9.09 -3.67 6.50
N GLU A 94 9.50 -2.50 6.94
CA GLU A 94 10.19 -2.28 8.21
C GLU A 94 9.46 -1.20 9.00
N ALA A 95 9.36 -1.37 10.30
CA ALA A 95 8.78 -0.38 11.20
C ALA A 95 9.69 -0.15 12.39
N LEU A 96 10.05 1.11 12.61
CA LEU A 96 10.75 1.56 13.82
C LEU A 96 9.74 2.28 14.71
N LEU A 97 9.30 1.59 15.73
CA LEU A 97 8.23 2.03 16.62
C LEU A 97 8.77 2.24 18.03
N PRO A 98 8.19 3.15 18.82
CA PRO A 98 8.57 3.33 20.22
C PRO A 98 8.22 2.08 21.03
N GLN A 99 9.07 1.69 21.97
CA GLN A 99 8.77 0.57 22.87
C GLN A 99 7.75 0.94 23.94
N THR A 100 7.75 2.21 24.33
CA THR A 100 6.84 2.74 25.34
C THR A 100 6.18 4.03 24.85
N CYS A 101 4.92 4.19 25.19
CA CYS A 101 4.12 5.35 24.86
C CYS A 101 3.27 5.71 26.06
N ASN A 102 3.40 6.93 26.57
CA ASN A 102 2.68 7.41 27.77
C ASN A 102 2.79 6.43 28.97
N ARG A 103 4.00 5.94 29.25
CA ARG A 103 4.34 4.95 30.31
C ARG A 103 3.70 3.57 30.14
N ARG A 104 3.14 3.25 28.97
CA ARG A 104 2.61 1.94 28.61
C ARG A 104 3.42 1.33 27.49
N ALA A 105 3.47 0.01 27.44
CA ALA A 105 4.07 -0.69 26.28
C ALA A 105 3.33 -0.33 25.00
N ALA A 106 4.05 0.10 23.97
CA ALA A 106 3.46 0.58 22.72
C ALA A 106 3.02 -0.55 21.76
N LEU A 107 3.48 -1.79 22.01
CA LEU A 107 3.05 -3.03 21.35
C LEU A 107 2.76 -2.88 19.84
N SER A 108 3.76 -2.50 19.06
CA SER A 108 3.63 -2.36 17.59
C SER A 108 2.56 -1.34 17.15
N THR A 109 2.36 -0.27 17.93
CA THR A 109 1.38 0.77 17.58
C THR A 109 2.02 2.14 17.43
N ILE A 110 1.43 2.95 16.56
CA ILE A 110 1.61 4.40 16.49
C ILE A 110 0.38 5.04 17.12
N SER A 111 0.52 5.57 18.33
CA SER A 111 -0.60 6.19 19.05
C SER A 111 -0.68 7.68 18.79
N PHE A 112 -1.88 8.17 18.54
CA PHE A 112 -2.24 9.59 18.43
C PHE A 112 -3.10 10.00 19.60
N PHE A 113 -2.81 11.15 20.18
CA PHE A 113 -3.51 11.69 21.34
C PHE A 113 -4.60 12.68 20.92
N ALA A 114 -5.55 12.94 21.81
CA ALA A 114 -6.57 13.96 21.62
C ALA A 114 -6.02 15.35 21.29
N SER A 115 -4.80 15.67 21.77
CA SER A 115 -4.05 16.90 21.44
C SER A 115 -3.53 16.97 20.02
N GLY A 116 -3.57 15.86 19.25
CA GLY A 116 -2.97 15.72 17.95
C GLY A 116 -1.48 15.36 17.96
N MET A 117 -0.86 15.25 19.14
CA MET A 117 0.48 14.71 19.32
C MET A 117 0.48 13.20 19.09
N SER A 118 1.67 12.59 19.01
CA SER A 118 1.84 11.15 18.80
C SER A 118 2.99 10.60 19.63
N CYS A 119 3.08 9.29 19.76
CA CYS A 119 4.30 8.65 20.23
C CYS A 119 5.40 8.56 19.17
N GLY A 120 5.11 8.97 17.96
CA GLY A 120 6.05 8.91 16.86
C GLY A 120 6.18 7.50 16.28
N GLY A 121 7.02 7.39 15.29
CA GLY A 121 7.36 6.14 14.61
C GLY A 121 7.71 6.37 13.16
N THR A 122 8.31 5.35 12.57
CA THR A 122 8.73 5.36 11.16
C THR A 122 8.37 4.04 10.52
N ILE A 123 7.78 4.11 9.34
CA ILE A 123 7.48 2.94 8.50
C ILE A 123 8.27 3.09 7.21
N ALA A 124 9.09 2.10 6.88
CA ALA A 124 9.86 2.07 5.64
C ALA A 124 9.35 0.98 4.71
N LEU A 125 9.08 1.36 3.47
CA LEU A 125 8.70 0.49 2.37
C LEU A 125 9.78 0.57 1.30
N THR A 126 10.50 -0.53 1.08
CA THR A 126 11.59 -0.55 0.09
C THR A 126 11.42 -1.71 -0.88
N ARG A 127 11.79 -1.47 -2.13
CA ARG A 127 11.83 -2.47 -3.16
C ARG A 127 12.86 -2.11 -4.23
N LEU A 128 13.84 -2.98 -4.44
CA LEU A 128 14.96 -2.70 -5.34
C LEU A 128 15.60 -1.34 -4.97
N ASP A 129 15.72 -0.43 -5.92
CA ASP A 129 16.35 0.88 -5.75
C ASP A 129 15.40 1.98 -5.24
N ALA A 130 14.10 1.66 -5.08
CA ALA A 130 13.09 2.60 -4.63
C ALA A 130 12.68 2.35 -3.19
N GLY A 131 12.57 3.42 -2.42
CA GLY A 131 12.09 3.35 -1.05
C GLY A 131 11.28 4.59 -0.68
N TYR A 132 10.34 4.40 0.22
CA TYR A 132 9.58 5.47 0.86
C TYR A 132 9.55 5.25 2.36
N GLU A 133 9.76 6.31 3.09
CA GLU A 133 9.73 6.31 4.55
C GLU A 133 8.61 7.24 5.02
N ILE A 134 7.68 6.70 5.77
CA ILE A 134 6.59 7.44 6.40
C ILE A 134 7.02 7.72 7.83
N ARG A 135 7.23 9.00 8.15
CA ARG A 135 7.65 9.46 9.47
C ARG A 135 6.51 10.13 10.19
N VAL A 136 6.30 9.75 11.43
CA VAL A 136 5.34 10.39 12.33
C VAL A 136 6.12 11.14 13.40
N ASN A 137 5.95 12.46 13.43
CA ASN A 137 6.61 13.31 14.43
C ASN A 137 5.88 13.16 15.78
N TRP A 138 6.64 12.86 16.83
CA TRP A 138 6.09 12.61 18.16
C TRP A 138 5.43 13.86 18.78
N LEU A 139 6.02 15.04 18.58
CA LEU A 139 5.56 16.28 19.19
C LEU A 139 4.33 16.87 18.48
N THR A 140 4.31 16.84 17.15
CA THR A 140 3.26 17.49 16.35
C THR A 140 2.24 16.51 15.79
N GLY A 141 2.54 15.20 15.82
CA GLY A 141 1.77 14.16 15.14
C GLY A 141 1.77 14.30 13.60
N ARG A 142 2.67 15.12 13.05
CA ARG A 142 2.79 15.35 11.60
C ARG A 142 3.27 14.09 10.91
N ILE A 143 2.62 13.74 9.81
CA ILE A 143 2.96 12.59 8.98
C ILE A 143 3.59 13.11 7.69
N GLU A 144 4.82 12.66 7.40
CA GLU A 144 5.59 13.02 6.22
C GLU A 144 6.01 11.76 5.46
N ILE A 145 6.06 11.85 4.13
CA ILE A 145 6.60 10.80 3.27
C ILE A 145 7.92 11.32 2.71
N VAL A 146 8.99 10.58 2.94
CA VAL A 146 10.33 10.87 2.42
C VAL A 146 10.70 9.79 1.43
N SER A 147 11.07 10.15 0.21
CA SER A 147 11.61 9.21 -0.76
C SER A 147 13.03 8.83 -0.34
N ARG A 148 13.32 7.52 -0.29
CA ARG A 148 14.69 7.00 -0.15
C ARG A 148 15.13 6.49 -1.53
N SER A 149 16.12 7.13 -2.11
CA SER A 149 16.93 6.49 -3.15
C SER A 149 17.95 5.61 -2.44
N SER A 150 18.06 4.34 -2.80
CA SER A 150 19.23 3.55 -2.39
C SER A 150 20.47 4.21 -3.00
N ALA A 151 21.04 5.17 -2.28
CA ALA A 151 22.41 5.57 -2.55
C ALA A 151 23.25 4.33 -2.19
N ASN A 152 23.83 3.77 -3.22
CA ASN A 152 24.79 2.69 -3.20
C ASN A 152 25.86 2.97 -2.12
N ASN A 153 25.98 2.05 -1.16
CA ASN A 153 27.19 1.92 -0.37
C ASN A 153 27.79 0.56 -0.69
#